data_df1e6b0da8ac61cb7797e6034e6efcf6
#
_entry.id   df1e6b0da8ac61cb7797e6034e6efcf6
#
_cell.length_a   1.000
_cell.length_b   1.000
_cell.length_c   1.000
_cell.angle_alpha   90.00
_cell.angle_beta   90.00
_cell.angle_gamma   90.00
#
_symmetry.space_group_name_H-M   'P 1'
#
loop_
_entity.id
_entity.type
_entity.pdbx_description
1 polymer ?
#
loop_
_entity_poly.entity_id
_entity_poly.type
_entity_poly.pdbx_seq_one_letter_code
_entity_poly.pdbx_strand_id
1 'polypeptide(L)'
;MQKKFFSLFWALLLFGNINSRAQSILIPMDETQTDHLKAYGLVYWTLAQGMDVDWLLNYRGGSFMAAYNTAVEKELLIRGILFERIGDGTAQSILNEVQSPSNNMDVVKLEKQPRIAVYAPKQVLPWDDAVLMALTYAEVPYTQIYDKEIVSGELQNYDWLHLHHEDFTGQYGKFYAQYRNAPWYIEQQRTAEAEARNLGFRKVSQLKLAVAQTIRQYVLNGGFMFAMCSGSDTFDIALAAHKTDIAAAVFDGDALSPNAQNELDFDVTMAFQNFQVSMNPMEYEHSDIDVMPPPHLQDPSTDFFTLFEFSAKWDPVPTMLTQNHVATLRGFMGQATQYRKEKIKPTVTILGESPGGETVRYLYGPVGKGFFTFYGGHDPEDYRHYVGDPPTDLALHKSSPGYRLILNNVLFPAAKKKPHKT
;
A
#
# COMPACT_ATOMS: atom_id res chain seq x y z
N MET A 1 -54.89 73.85 -24.80
CA MET A 1 -53.46 73.50 -25.05
C MET A 1 -52.99 72.57 -24.00
N GLN A 2 -53.00 71.25 -24.34
CA GLN A 2 -52.51 70.18 -23.43
C GLN A 2 -51.23 69.58 -24.01
N LYS A 3 -50.13 69.71 -23.30
CA LYS A 3 -48.87 69.09 -23.67
C LYS A 3 -48.87 67.67 -23.08
N LYS A 4 -48.83 66.66 -23.95
CA LYS A 4 -48.61 65.25 -23.57
C LYS A 4 -47.10 65.02 -23.34
N PHE A 5 -46.72 64.63 -22.14
CA PHE A 5 -45.41 64.11 -21.80
C PHE A 5 -45.36 62.64 -22.16
N PHE A 6 -44.45 62.26 -23.08
CA PHE A 6 -44.13 60.87 -23.40
C PHE A 6 -42.99 60.45 -22.48
N SER A 7 -43.26 59.54 -21.52
CA SER A 7 -42.24 58.98 -20.62
C SER A 7 -41.70 57.72 -21.26
N LEU A 8 -40.46 57.75 -21.68
CA LEU A 8 -39.76 56.61 -22.27
C LEU A 8 -39.13 55.79 -21.13
N PHE A 9 -39.75 54.64 -20.82
CA PHE A 9 -39.23 53.71 -19.82
C PHE A 9 -38.13 52.86 -20.47
N TRP A 10 -36.87 53.18 -20.19
CA TRP A 10 -35.72 52.37 -20.53
C TRP A 10 -35.56 51.25 -19.55
N ALA A 11 -36.01 50.02 -19.89
CA ALA A 11 -35.69 48.79 -19.13
C ALA A 11 -34.26 48.42 -19.42
N LEU A 12 -33.37 48.76 -18.48
CA LEU A 12 -32.01 48.20 -18.43
C LEU A 12 -32.10 46.73 -18.08
N LEU A 13 -32.05 45.83 -19.07
CA LEU A 13 -31.77 44.41 -18.86
C LEU A 13 -30.28 44.27 -18.45
N LEU A 14 -30.03 44.31 -17.14
CA LEU A 14 -28.81 43.85 -16.54
C LEU A 14 -28.74 42.32 -16.74
N PHE A 15 -28.18 41.91 -17.90
CA PHE A 15 -27.61 40.56 -17.96
C PHE A 15 -26.41 40.51 -17.01
N GLY A 16 -26.69 40.19 -15.76
CA GLY A 16 -25.68 39.76 -14.84
C GLY A 16 -25.01 38.51 -15.44
N ASN A 17 -23.80 38.67 -15.96
CA ASN A 17 -22.93 37.50 -16.18
C ASN A 17 -22.79 36.81 -14.81
N ILE A 18 -23.64 35.81 -14.56
CA ILE A 18 -23.39 34.84 -13.54
C ILE A 18 -22.20 34.04 -14.08
N ASN A 19 -20.99 34.56 -13.85
CA ASN A 19 -19.81 33.74 -13.90
C ASN A 19 -20.03 32.64 -12.86
N SER A 20 -20.59 31.51 -13.32
CA SER A 20 -20.54 30.26 -12.55
C SER A 20 -19.06 29.95 -12.39
N ARG A 21 -18.46 30.48 -11.32
CA ARG A 21 -17.10 30.09 -10.95
C ARG A 21 -17.18 28.59 -10.67
N ALA A 22 -16.33 27.82 -11.31
CA ALA A 22 -16.17 26.43 -10.98
C ALA A 22 -15.91 26.35 -9.47
N GLN A 23 -16.76 25.63 -8.75
CA GLN A 23 -16.69 25.56 -7.30
C GLN A 23 -16.04 24.27 -6.82
N SER A 24 -15.87 23.28 -7.73
CA SER A 24 -15.18 22.02 -7.44
C SER A 24 -14.27 21.62 -8.59
N ILE A 25 -13.27 20.84 -8.23
CA ILE A 25 -12.37 20.15 -9.15
C ILE A 25 -12.68 18.66 -9.03
N LEU A 26 -13.00 18.01 -10.14
CA LEU A 26 -13.11 16.57 -10.27
C LEU A 26 -11.85 16.02 -10.96
N ILE A 27 -11.19 15.04 -10.33
CA ILE A 27 -10.05 14.31 -10.86
C ILE A 27 -10.53 12.92 -11.22
N PRO A 28 -10.83 12.62 -12.50
CA PRO A 28 -11.27 11.30 -12.91
C PRO A 28 -10.14 10.29 -12.72
N MET A 29 -10.49 9.06 -12.37
CA MET A 29 -9.53 7.97 -12.17
C MET A 29 -9.86 6.76 -13.06
N ASP A 30 -10.67 6.98 -14.09
CA ASP A 30 -10.93 6.05 -15.20
C ASP A 30 -9.78 6.10 -16.24
N GLU A 31 -9.94 5.40 -17.36
CA GLU A 31 -8.94 5.32 -18.43
C GLU A 31 -8.66 6.67 -19.12
N THR A 32 -9.45 7.71 -18.84
CA THR A 32 -9.18 9.05 -19.39
C THR A 32 -8.06 9.77 -18.64
N GLN A 33 -7.69 9.33 -17.43
CA GLN A 33 -6.63 9.95 -16.65
C GLN A 33 -5.27 9.77 -17.34
N THR A 34 -4.53 10.86 -17.46
CA THR A 34 -3.20 10.90 -18.09
C THR A 34 -2.08 10.40 -17.18
N ASP A 35 -2.25 10.55 -15.87
CA ASP A 35 -1.28 10.12 -14.87
C ASP A 35 -1.99 9.77 -13.54
N HIS A 36 -2.39 8.51 -13.40
CA HIS A 36 -3.05 8.04 -12.18
C HIS A 36 -2.16 8.18 -10.95
N LEU A 37 -0.86 7.87 -11.09
CA LEU A 37 0.04 7.84 -9.94
C LEU A 37 0.26 9.24 -9.37
N LYS A 38 0.46 10.24 -10.21
CA LYS A 38 0.58 11.64 -9.76
C LYS A 38 -0.72 12.21 -9.19
N ALA A 39 -1.88 11.70 -9.62
CA ALA A 39 -3.16 12.11 -9.04
C ALA A 39 -3.24 11.82 -7.53
N TYR A 40 -2.73 10.67 -7.07
CA TYR A 40 -2.63 10.37 -5.63
C TYR A 40 -1.70 11.34 -4.89
N GLY A 41 -0.56 11.67 -5.49
CA GLY A 41 0.38 12.64 -4.93
C GLY A 41 -0.23 14.04 -4.82
N LEU A 42 -1.05 14.44 -5.81
CA LEU A 42 -1.79 15.70 -5.72
C LEU A 42 -2.82 15.68 -4.60
N VAL A 43 -3.57 14.59 -4.44
CA VAL A 43 -4.53 14.44 -3.33
C VAL A 43 -3.80 14.54 -2.00
N TYR A 44 -2.67 13.84 -1.85
CA TYR A 44 -1.82 13.94 -0.67
C TYR A 44 -1.36 15.38 -0.39
N TRP A 45 -0.91 16.09 -1.44
CA TRP A 45 -0.50 17.49 -1.35
C TRP A 45 -1.68 18.39 -0.96
N THR A 46 -2.88 18.15 -1.50
CA THR A 46 -4.10 18.90 -1.18
C THR A 46 -4.45 18.78 0.30
N LEU A 47 -4.36 17.55 0.85
CA LEU A 47 -4.53 17.29 2.29
C LEU A 47 -3.47 18.03 3.13
N ALA A 48 -2.24 18.13 2.64
CA ALA A 48 -1.17 18.88 3.31
C ALA A 48 -1.45 20.40 3.40
N GLN A 49 -2.29 20.93 2.47
CA GLN A 49 -2.77 22.33 2.53
C GLN A 49 -3.96 22.51 3.49
N GLY A 50 -4.38 21.46 4.20
CA GLY A 50 -5.52 21.47 5.10
C GLY A 50 -6.87 21.50 4.38
N MET A 51 -6.93 21.05 3.14
CA MET A 51 -8.16 20.94 2.36
C MET A 51 -8.61 19.47 2.31
N ASP A 52 -9.90 19.26 2.59
CA ASP A 52 -10.52 17.94 2.47
C ASP A 52 -10.68 17.53 1.01
N VAL A 53 -10.64 16.22 0.76
CA VAL A 53 -10.90 15.61 -0.55
C VAL A 53 -11.93 14.49 -0.40
N ASP A 54 -12.93 14.47 -1.25
CA ASP A 54 -13.89 13.38 -1.33
C ASP A 54 -13.36 12.32 -2.32
N TRP A 55 -13.19 11.09 -1.83
CA TRP A 55 -12.90 9.91 -2.67
C TRP A 55 -14.21 9.25 -3.06
N LEU A 56 -14.54 9.33 -4.35
CA LEU A 56 -15.80 8.84 -4.91
C LEU A 56 -15.62 7.37 -5.33
N LEU A 57 -15.92 6.45 -4.40
CA LEU A 57 -15.72 5.02 -4.60
C LEU A 57 -16.59 4.50 -5.76
N ASN A 58 -15.99 3.74 -6.66
CA ASN A 58 -16.58 3.18 -7.88
C ASN A 58 -17.12 4.22 -8.89
N TYR A 59 -16.99 5.52 -8.62
CA TYR A 59 -17.35 6.54 -9.58
C TYR A 59 -16.15 6.83 -10.50
N ARG A 60 -16.28 6.54 -11.79
CA ARG A 60 -15.23 6.74 -12.80
C ARG A 60 -13.85 6.25 -12.32
N GLY A 61 -13.79 4.98 -11.89
CA GLY A 61 -12.56 4.35 -11.41
C GLY A 61 -12.13 4.76 -10.01
N GLY A 62 -12.99 5.38 -9.19
CA GLY A 62 -12.63 5.88 -7.84
C GLY A 62 -12.03 7.28 -7.88
N SER A 63 -12.75 8.21 -8.50
CA SER A 63 -12.35 9.62 -8.70
C SER A 63 -12.19 10.39 -7.40
N PHE A 64 -11.46 11.50 -7.46
CA PHE A 64 -11.37 12.45 -6.34
C PHE A 64 -12.08 13.75 -6.67
N MET A 65 -12.71 14.36 -5.66
CA MET A 65 -13.34 15.68 -5.79
C MET A 65 -12.93 16.57 -4.63
N ALA A 66 -12.58 17.82 -4.92
CA ALA A 66 -12.22 18.82 -3.92
C ALA A 66 -12.84 20.19 -4.26
N ALA A 67 -12.96 21.06 -3.25
CA ALA A 67 -13.32 22.43 -3.49
C ALA A 67 -12.33 23.11 -4.44
N TYR A 68 -12.83 23.94 -5.35
CA TYR A 68 -11.96 24.68 -6.27
C TYR A 68 -10.99 25.58 -5.50
N ASN A 69 -9.72 25.46 -5.87
CA ASN A 69 -8.64 26.30 -5.37
C ASN A 69 -7.63 26.52 -6.47
N THR A 70 -7.23 27.77 -6.68
CA THR A 70 -6.28 28.13 -7.73
C THR A 70 -4.91 27.49 -7.56
N ALA A 71 -4.47 27.24 -6.32
CA ALA A 71 -3.20 26.54 -6.07
C ALA A 71 -3.30 25.06 -6.47
N VAL A 72 -4.42 24.38 -6.12
CA VAL A 72 -4.68 23.01 -6.55
C VAL A 72 -4.70 22.90 -8.07
N GLU A 73 -5.40 23.79 -8.72
CA GLU A 73 -5.45 23.81 -10.19
C GLU A 73 -4.08 24.03 -10.83
N LYS A 74 -3.28 24.93 -10.29
CA LYS A 74 -1.91 25.16 -10.76
C LYS A 74 -1.07 23.89 -10.62
N GLU A 75 -1.17 23.17 -9.49
CA GLU A 75 -0.45 21.92 -9.28
C GLU A 75 -0.92 20.81 -10.24
N LEU A 76 -2.22 20.71 -10.52
CA LEU A 76 -2.76 19.77 -11.51
C LEU A 76 -2.14 20.01 -12.89
N LEU A 77 -2.04 21.28 -13.32
CA LEU A 77 -1.43 21.64 -14.59
C LEU A 77 0.06 21.34 -14.62
N ILE A 78 0.80 21.68 -13.54
CA ILE A 78 2.24 21.42 -13.43
C ILE A 78 2.54 19.92 -13.51
N ARG A 79 1.74 19.08 -12.83
CA ARG A 79 1.92 17.62 -12.78
C ARG A 79 1.37 16.90 -14.01
N GLY A 80 0.64 17.62 -14.89
CA GLY A 80 0.03 17.04 -16.11
C GLY A 80 -1.13 16.08 -15.81
N ILE A 81 -1.88 16.31 -14.71
CA ILE A 81 -3.00 15.49 -14.27
C ILE A 81 -4.29 15.99 -14.93
N LEU A 82 -5.07 15.09 -15.51
CA LEU A 82 -6.37 15.43 -16.07
C LEU A 82 -7.37 15.78 -14.95
N PHE A 83 -8.10 16.86 -15.12
CA PHE A 83 -9.15 17.30 -14.20
C PHE A 83 -10.27 18.05 -14.91
N GLU A 84 -11.41 18.15 -14.26
CA GLU A 84 -12.58 18.88 -14.73
C GLU A 84 -12.95 19.97 -13.72
N ARG A 85 -13.13 21.22 -14.19
CA ARG A 85 -13.76 22.27 -13.37
C ARG A 85 -15.27 22.10 -13.48
N ILE A 86 -15.92 21.91 -12.36
CA ILE A 86 -17.38 21.70 -12.32
C ILE A 86 -18.04 22.73 -11.43
N GLY A 87 -19.26 23.15 -11.84
CA GLY A 87 -20.09 24.04 -11.05
C GLY A 87 -20.81 23.29 -9.92
N ASP A 88 -21.32 24.02 -8.92
CA ASP A 88 -22.04 23.44 -7.76
C ASP A 88 -23.16 22.48 -8.14
N GLY A 89 -23.97 22.83 -9.14
CA GLY A 89 -25.06 21.97 -9.60
C GLY A 89 -24.57 20.61 -10.10
N THR A 90 -23.46 20.59 -10.85
CA THR A 90 -22.84 19.36 -11.35
C THR A 90 -22.21 18.57 -10.19
N ALA A 91 -21.47 19.24 -9.29
CA ALA A 91 -20.89 18.59 -8.12
C ALA A 91 -21.96 17.93 -7.24
N GLN A 92 -23.06 18.66 -6.98
CA GLN A 92 -24.19 18.10 -6.20
C GLN A 92 -24.88 16.93 -6.94
N SER A 93 -25.02 17.00 -8.26
CA SER A 93 -25.57 15.91 -9.06
C SER A 93 -24.71 14.63 -8.97
N ILE A 94 -23.38 14.78 -9.05
CA ILE A 94 -22.42 13.67 -8.88
C ILE A 94 -22.55 13.08 -7.47
N LEU A 95 -22.57 13.91 -6.43
CA LEU A 95 -22.71 13.42 -5.05
C LEU A 95 -24.05 12.69 -4.83
N ASN A 96 -25.13 13.18 -5.41
CA ASN A 96 -26.43 12.51 -5.34
C ASN A 96 -26.43 11.16 -6.06
N GLU A 97 -25.78 11.08 -7.22
CA GLU A 97 -25.58 9.82 -7.97
C GLU A 97 -24.77 8.82 -7.14
N VAL A 98 -23.60 9.24 -6.63
CA VAL A 98 -22.70 8.38 -5.85
C VAL A 98 -23.35 7.90 -4.55
N GLN A 99 -24.11 8.76 -3.87
CA GLN A 99 -24.80 8.43 -2.62
C GLN A 99 -26.14 7.71 -2.82
N SER A 100 -26.64 7.61 -4.05
CA SER A 100 -27.91 6.93 -4.34
C SER A 100 -27.90 5.49 -3.82
N PRO A 101 -28.93 5.03 -3.09
CA PRO A 101 -29.01 3.66 -2.58
C PRO A 101 -28.96 2.57 -3.67
N SER A 102 -29.37 2.91 -4.89
CA SER A 102 -29.38 1.98 -6.05
C SER A 102 -28.01 1.74 -6.66
N ASN A 103 -27.03 2.59 -6.36
CA ASN A 103 -25.70 2.53 -6.99
C ASN A 103 -24.69 1.88 -6.04
N ASN A 104 -23.81 1.04 -6.58
CA ASN A 104 -22.66 0.50 -5.82
C ASN A 104 -21.51 1.52 -5.79
N MET A 105 -21.77 2.70 -5.23
CA MET A 105 -20.86 3.83 -5.08
C MET A 105 -21.02 4.44 -3.69
N ASP A 106 -19.98 5.06 -3.16
CA ASP A 106 -20.07 5.84 -1.91
C ASP A 106 -18.98 6.91 -1.86
N VAL A 107 -19.11 7.85 -0.92
CA VAL A 107 -18.13 8.91 -0.69
C VAL A 107 -17.33 8.58 0.57
N VAL A 108 -16.00 8.56 0.46
CA VAL A 108 -15.10 8.54 1.60
C VAL A 108 -14.38 9.88 1.68
N LYS A 109 -14.57 10.57 2.78
CA LYS A 109 -13.89 11.83 3.03
C LYS A 109 -12.46 11.58 3.49
N LEU A 110 -11.50 12.23 2.85
CA LEU A 110 -10.10 12.30 3.27
C LEU A 110 -9.91 13.63 4.00
N GLU A 111 -9.45 13.59 5.27
CA GLU A 111 -9.46 14.79 6.14
C GLU A 111 -8.06 15.22 6.60
N LYS A 112 -7.06 14.36 6.50
CA LYS A 112 -5.72 14.67 7.01
C LYS A 112 -4.63 14.04 6.13
N GLN A 113 -3.49 14.72 6.06
CA GLN A 113 -2.29 14.16 5.46
C GLN A 113 -1.72 13.05 6.36
N PRO A 114 -1.54 11.81 5.87
CA PRO A 114 -0.89 10.75 6.63
C PRO A 114 0.61 11.02 6.83
N ARG A 115 1.15 10.69 8.00
CA ARG A 115 2.60 10.66 8.26
C ARG A 115 3.11 9.27 7.90
N ILE A 116 4.04 9.21 6.95
CA ILE A 116 4.49 7.96 6.33
C ILE A 116 5.88 7.62 6.83
N ALA A 117 6.04 6.38 7.33
CA ALA A 117 7.33 5.76 7.60
C ALA A 117 7.60 4.63 6.62
N VAL A 118 8.85 4.48 6.22
CA VAL A 118 9.35 3.36 5.41
C VAL A 118 10.45 2.67 6.21
N TYR A 119 10.29 1.37 6.43
CA TYR A 119 11.27 0.55 7.12
C TYR A 119 12.32 0.07 6.13
N ALA A 120 13.48 0.68 6.16
CA ALA A 120 14.60 0.33 5.28
C ALA A 120 15.94 0.77 5.90
N PRO A 121 17.06 0.03 5.66
CA PRO A 121 18.37 0.39 6.17
C PRO A 121 18.86 1.71 5.58
N LYS A 122 19.39 2.60 6.45
CA LYS A 122 19.79 3.97 6.06
C LYS A 122 21.02 4.05 5.15
N GLN A 123 21.89 3.02 5.19
CA GLN A 123 23.12 2.98 4.42
C GLN A 123 22.93 2.43 3.00
N VAL A 124 21.83 1.75 2.75
CA VAL A 124 21.47 1.22 1.45
C VAL A 124 20.24 1.98 0.98
N LEU A 125 20.34 2.63 -0.15
CA LEU A 125 19.16 3.22 -0.77
C LEU A 125 18.32 2.08 -1.34
N PRO A 126 17.09 1.88 -0.88
CA PRO A 126 16.18 0.89 -1.45
C PRO A 126 15.64 1.40 -2.79
N TRP A 127 16.54 1.61 -3.73
CA TRP A 127 16.28 2.18 -5.05
C TRP A 127 15.42 1.28 -5.94
N ASP A 128 15.30 0.01 -5.59
CA ASP A 128 14.47 -1.01 -6.23
C ASP A 128 13.15 -1.29 -5.48
N ASP A 129 12.88 -0.57 -4.38
CA ASP A 129 11.64 -0.69 -3.63
C ASP A 129 10.47 -0.03 -4.39
N ALA A 130 9.50 -0.84 -4.84
CA ALA A 130 8.35 -0.38 -5.60
C ALA A 130 7.54 0.71 -4.88
N VAL A 131 7.42 0.64 -3.55
CA VAL A 131 6.67 1.65 -2.78
C VAL A 131 7.43 2.96 -2.73
N LEU A 132 8.76 2.91 -2.54
CA LEU A 132 9.60 4.12 -2.56
C LEU A 132 9.60 4.77 -3.94
N MET A 133 9.64 3.97 -5.01
CA MET A 133 9.49 4.48 -6.37
C MET A 133 8.13 5.15 -6.56
N ALA A 134 7.03 4.53 -6.08
CA ALA A 134 5.69 5.11 -6.15
C ALA A 134 5.59 6.44 -5.38
N LEU A 135 6.09 6.47 -4.14
CA LEU A 135 6.08 7.66 -3.29
C LEU A 135 6.90 8.81 -3.93
N THR A 136 8.10 8.49 -4.44
CA THR A 136 8.98 9.45 -5.09
C THR A 136 8.35 9.99 -6.38
N TYR A 137 7.81 9.12 -7.24
CA TYR A 137 7.16 9.53 -8.48
C TYR A 137 5.91 10.39 -8.24
N ALA A 138 5.09 9.99 -7.27
CA ALA A 138 3.90 10.74 -6.86
C ALA A 138 4.22 11.99 -6.03
N GLU A 139 5.48 12.23 -5.68
CA GLU A 139 5.93 13.35 -4.85
C GLU A 139 5.30 13.34 -3.44
N VAL A 140 5.17 12.16 -2.87
CA VAL A 140 4.68 11.94 -1.49
C VAL A 140 5.86 11.83 -0.54
N PRO A 141 6.04 12.74 0.43
CA PRO A 141 7.14 12.68 1.37
C PRO A 141 6.98 11.53 2.37
N TYR A 142 8.09 10.91 2.73
CA TYR A 142 8.19 9.84 3.72
C TYR A 142 9.43 9.98 4.61
N THR A 143 9.43 9.29 5.73
CA THR A 143 10.58 9.20 6.63
C THR A 143 11.10 7.77 6.64
N GLN A 144 12.37 7.59 6.33
CA GLN A 144 13.04 6.28 6.43
C GLN A 144 13.43 6.03 7.89
N ILE A 145 12.96 4.91 8.44
CA ILE A 145 13.26 4.43 9.79
C ILE A 145 13.75 2.98 9.69
N TYR A 146 14.50 2.53 10.70
CA TYR A 146 14.99 1.16 10.72
C TYR A 146 14.96 0.59 12.15
N ASP A 147 15.65 -0.51 12.40
CA ASP A 147 15.64 -1.27 13.65
C ASP A 147 15.71 -0.37 14.89
N LYS A 148 16.68 0.55 14.91
CA LYS A 148 16.90 1.47 16.06
C LYS A 148 15.67 2.32 16.35
N GLU A 149 15.12 2.98 15.35
CA GLU A 149 13.95 3.87 15.51
C GLU A 149 12.71 3.07 15.93
N ILE A 150 12.54 1.84 15.40
CA ILE A 150 11.43 0.96 15.79
C ILE A 150 11.54 0.58 17.28
N VAL A 151 12.67 0.04 17.71
CA VAL A 151 12.83 -0.40 19.12
C VAL A 151 12.87 0.76 20.10
N SER A 152 13.23 1.97 19.66
CA SER A 152 13.17 3.19 20.49
C SER A 152 11.76 3.78 20.61
N GLY A 153 10.77 3.23 19.88
CA GLY A 153 9.37 3.64 19.98
C GLY A 153 8.99 4.83 19.08
N GLU A 154 9.81 5.21 18.11
CA GLU A 154 9.52 6.34 17.22
C GLU A 154 8.34 6.05 16.27
N LEU A 155 8.03 4.78 16.03
CA LEU A 155 6.97 4.35 15.09
C LEU A 155 5.58 4.93 15.43
N GLN A 156 5.30 5.19 16.71
CA GLN A 156 4.04 5.83 17.14
C GLN A 156 3.80 7.24 16.56
N ASN A 157 4.85 7.88 16.02
CA ASN A 157 4.73 9.20 15.39
C ASN A 157 4.16 9.16 13.97
N TYR A 158 3.95 7.97 13.41
CA TYR A 158 3.51 7.76 12.03
C TYR A 158 2.12 7.13 11.97
N ASP A 159 1.39 7.42 10.90
CA ASP A 159 0.06 6.87 10.64
C ASP A 159 0.11 5.63 9.74
N TRP A 160 1.18 5.48 8.97
CA TRP A 160 1.39 4.41 8.00
C TRP A 160 2.86 3.95 8.00
N LEU A 161 3.06 2.63 7.96
CA LEU A 161 4.37 1.97 7.88
C LEU A 161 4.41 1.06 6.65
N HIS A 162 5.48 1.18 5.87
CA HIS A 162 5.80 0.27 4.78
C HIS A 162 6.94 -0.67 5.15
N LEU A 163 6.76 -1.96 4.80
CA LEU A 163 7.77 -3.02 4.82
C LEU A 163 7.86 -3.62 3.41
N HIS A 164 9.06 -3.88 2.89
CA HIS A 164 9.20 -4.51 1.58
C HIS A 164 9.97 -5.84 1.66
N HIS A 165 11.19 -5.87 1.20
CA HIS A 165 12.02 -7.07 1.06
C HIS A 165 12.87 -7.37 2.29
N GLU A 166 12.53 -6.83 3.44
CA GLU A 166 13.26 -7.07 4.68
C GLU A 166 12.94 -8.46 5.26
N ASP A 167 13.99 -9.15 5.71
CA ASP A 167 13.87 -10.44 6.38
C ASP A 167 13.79 -10.26 7.90
N PHE A 168 12.65 -10.58 8.49
CA PHE A 168 12.42 -10.54 9.94
C PHE A 168 12.87 -11.82 10.67
N THR A 169 13.31 -12.86 9.94
CA THR A 169 13.74 -14.14 10.55
C THR A 169 15.19 -14.14 11.00
N GLY A 170 16.00 -13.20 10.50
CA GLY A 170 17.44 -13.15 10.74
C GLY A 170 18.24 -14.14 9.87
N GLN A 171 17.66 -14.63 8.79
CA GLN A 171 18.30 -15.55 7.84
C GLN A 171 18.86 -14.82 6.59
N TYR A 172 18.94 -13.49 6.66
CA TYR A 172 19.51 -12.61 5.62
C TYR A 172 18.91 -12.84 4.22
N GLY A 173 17.58 -12.94 4.16
CA GLY A 173 16.81 -13.13 2.94
C GLY A 173 17.00 -14.51 2.31
N LYS A 174 17.57 -15.49 3.03
CA LYS A 174 17.86 -16.85 2.50
C LYS A 174 18.76 -16.83 1.27
N PHE A 175 19.61 -15.81 1.12
CA PHE A 175 20.56 -15.69 0.02
C PHE A 175 21.83 -16.55 0.18
N TYR A 176 21.95 -17.31 1.26
CA TYR A 176 23.17 -18.09 1.59
C TYR A 176 23.59 -19.04 0.47
N ALA A 177 22.68 -19.80 -0.11
CA ALA A 177 22.99 -20.79 -1.14
C ALA A 177 23.76 -20.19 -2.34
N GLN A 178 23.32 -19.02 -2.79
CA GLN A 178 23.83 -18.37 -4.00
C GLN A 178 24.92 -17.33 -3.71
N TYR A 179 24.82 -16.60 -2.60
CA TYR A 179 25.58 -15.38 -2.35
C TYR A 179 26.49 -15.42 -1.11
N ARG A 180 26.66 -16.56 -0.40
CA ARG A 180 27.49 -16.64 0.82
C ARG A 180 28.91 -16.12 0.70
N ASN A 181 29.46 -16.09 -0.51
CA ASN A 181 30.82 -15.57 -0.80
C ASN A 181 30.79 -14.17 -1.45
N ALA A 182 29.61 -13.58 -1.70
CA ALA A 182 29.50 -12.27 -2.31
C ALA A 182 29.88 -11.18 -1.27
N PRO A 183 30.71 -10.19 -1.63
CA PRO A 183 31.13 -9.14 -0.71
C PRO A 183 29.97 -8.39 -0.07
N TRP A 184 28.91 -8.08 -0.83
CA TRP A 184 27.73 -7.39 -0.33
C TRP A 184 26.97 -8.22 0.71
N TYR A 185 26.85 -9.54 0.53
CA TYR A 185 26.16 -10.42 1.47
C TYR A 185 26.93 -10.55 2.79
N ILE A 186 28.26 -10.69 2.73
CA ILE A 186 29.14 -10.72 3.91
C ILE A 186 29.03 -9.40 4.69
N GLU A 187 29.02 -8.27 3.98
CA GLU A 187 28.89 -6.95 4.62
C GLU A 187 27.50 -6.74 5.22
N GLN A 188 26.44 -7.23 4.58
CA GLN A 188 25.08 -7.21 5.12
C GLN A 188 25.02 -7.98 6.46
N GLN A 189 25.56 -9.19 6.53
CA GLN A 189 25.62 -9.97 7.76
C GLN A 189 26.37 -9.22 8.86
N ARG A 190 27.57 -8.75 8.54
CA ARG A 190 28.42 -8.02 9.48
C ARG A 190 27.75 -6.77 10.04
N THR A 191 27.08 -6.00 9.18
CA THR A 191 26.37 -4.77 9.57
C THR A 191 25.18 -5.08 10.48
N ALA A 192 24.35 -6.08 10.09
CA ALA A 192 23.19 -6.49 10.89
C ALA A 192 23.60 -7.03 12.27
N GLU A 193 24.67 -7.85 12.34
CA GLU A 193 25.21 -8.32 13.62
C GLU A 193 25.76 -7.19 14.49
N ALA A 194 26.45 -6.21 13.89
CA ALA A 194 26.95 -5.05 14.63
C ALA A 194 25.79 -4.21 15.17
N GLU A 195 24.72 -4.01 14.40
CA GLU A 195 23.53 -3.27 14.83
C GLU A 195 22.81 -4.02 15.95
N ALA A 196 22.60 -5.33 15.83
CA ALA A 196 22.02 -6.13 16.89
C ALA A 196 22.80 -5.97 18.22
N ARG A 197 24.13 -6.11 18.18
CA ARG A 197 24.99 -5.91 19.36
C ARG A 197 24.89 -4.50 19.94
N ASN A 198 24.87 -3.47 19.09
CA ASN A 198 24.77 -2.07 19.51
C ASN A 198 23.43 -1.77 20.20
N LEU A 199 22.37 -2.48 19.80
CA LEU A 199 21.03 -2.36 20.40
C LEU A 199 20.81 -3.33 21.59
N GLY A 200 21.86 -4.10 21.98
CA GLY A 200 21.83 -5.00 23.15
C GLY A 200 21.30 -6.40 22.89
N PHE A 201 21.17 -6.79 21.62
CA PHE A 201 20.74 -8.15 21.22
C PHE A 201 21.95 -9.03 20.92
N ARG A 202 21.84 -10.32 21.25
CA ARG A 202 22.90 -11.31 21.01
C ARG A 202 22.89 -11.81 19.55
N LYS A 203 21.71 -11.85 18.92
CA LYS A 203 21.47 -12.38 17.58
C LYS A 203 20.64 -11.40 16.75
N VAL A 204 20.81 -11.42 15.44
CA VAL A 204 19.99 -10.64 14.50
C VAL A 204 18.54 -11.09 14.55
N SER A 205 18.26 -12.40 14.65
CA SER A 205 16.90 -12.95 14.80
C SER A 205 16.18 -12.39 16.04
N GLN A 206 16.89 -12.19 17.16
CA GLN A 206 16.31 -11.60 18.37
C GLN A 206 15.96 -10.11 18.17
N LEU A 207 16.82 -9.35 17.52
CA LEU A 207 16.55 -7.95 17.16
C LEU A 207 15.34 -7.88 16.23
N LYS A 208 15.33 -8.67 15.16
CA LYS A 208 14.23 -8.67 14.17
C LYS A 208 12.90 -9.10 14.79
N LEU A 209 12.89 -10.05 15.70
CA LEU A 209 11.72 -10.41 16.49
C LEU A 209 11.21 -9.23 17.34
N ALA A 210 12.10 -8.53 18.03
CA ALA A 210 11.72 -7.36 18.84
C ALA A 210 11.13 -6.25 17.96
N VAL A 211 11.69 -6.03 16.77
CA VAL A 211 11.16 -5.12 15.76
C VAL A 211 9.78 -5.57 15.31
N ALA A 212 9.60 -6.82 14.92
CA ALA A 212 8.30 -7.35 14.48
C ALA A 212 7.22 -7.25 15.57
N GLN A 213 7.58 -7.55 16.82
CA GLN A 213 6.68 -7.39 17.98
C GLN A 213 6.28 -5.93 18.21
N THR A 214 7.22 -5.00 18.07
CA THR A 214 6.97 -3.56 18.20
C THR A 214 6.05 -3.05 17.08
N ILE A 215 6.27 -3.49 15.84
CA ILE A 215 5.40 -3.16 14.70
C ILE A 215 3.99 -3.76 14.91
N ARG A 216 3.90 -5.02 15.36
CA ARG A 216 2.61 -5.63 15.69
C ARG A 216 1.87 -4.83 16.76
N GLN A 217 2.56 -4.37 17.80
CA GLN A 217 1.95 -3.53 18.85
C GLN A 217 1.49 -2.18 18.33
N TYR A 218 2.24 -1.57 17.40
CA TYR A 218 1.83 -0.35 16.70
C TYR A 218 0.51 -0.56 15.93
N VAL A 219 0.36 -1.67 15.20
CA VAL A 219 -0.88 -2.00 14.50
C VAL A 219 -2.03 -2.23 15.49
N LEU A 220 -1.80 -3.00 16.56
CA LEU A 220 -2.79 -3.22 17.62
C LEU A 220 -3.32 -1.92 18.22
N ASN A 221 -2.49 -0.90 18.31
CA ASN A 221 -2.83 0.42 18.86
C ASN A 221 -3.52 1.35 17.85
N GLY A 222 -3.65 0.96 16.58
CA GLY A 222 -4.37 1.72 15.56
C GLY A 222 -3.51 2.22 14.40
N GLY A 223 -2.25 1.81 14.33
CA GLY A 223 -1.38 2.05 13.18
C GLY A 223 -1.78 1.20 11.97
N PHE A 224 -1.31 1.61 10.80
CA PHE A 224 -1.52 0.91 9.57
C PHE A 224 -0.19 0.39 9.00
N MET A 225 -0.14 -0.89 8.59
CA MET A 225 1.03 -1.52 8.01
C MET A 225 0.72 -2.03 6.60
N PHE A 226 1.57 -1.68 5.64
CA PHE A 226 1.56 -2.22 4.29
C PHE A 226 2.87 -2.96 4.04
N ALA A 227 2.79 -4.23 3.67
CA ALA A 227 3.97 -5.04 3.38
C ALA A 227 3.90 -5.68 2.00
N MET A 228 5.06 -5.76 1.35
CA MET A 228 5.26 -6.43 0.07
C MET A 228 6.39 -7.45 0.17
N CYS A 229 6.47 -8.34 -0.82
CA CYS A 229 7.55 -9.31 -0.96
C CYS A 229 7.81 -10.07 0.34
N SER A 230 9.08 -10.40 0.65
CA SER A 230 9.48 -11.10 1.88
C SER A 230 9.18 -10.35 3.18
N GLY A 231 8.91 -9.04 3.12
CA GLY A 231 8.44 -8.27 4.27
C GLY A 231 7.06 -8.69 4.79
N SER A 232 6.30 -9.49 4.04
CA SER A 232 4.98 -9.98 4.43
C SER A 232 5.03 -11.31 5.18
N ASP A 233 5.59 -12.36 4.57
CA ASP A 233 5.63 -13.71 5.14
C ASP A 233 6.68 -13.85 6.25
N THR A 234 7.90 -13.29 6.07
CA THR A 234 8.95 -13.34 7.10
C THR A 234 8.55 -12.62 8.38
N PHE A 235 7.71 -11.60 8.30
CA PHE A 235 7.14 -10.91 9.45
C PHE A 235 6.31 -11.85 10.32
N ASP A 236 5.40 -12.60 9.72
CA ASP A 236 4.57 -13.57 10.43
C ASP A 236 5.39 -14.78 10.90
N ILE A 237 6.38 -15.24 10.12
CA ILE A 237 7.30 -16.30 10.53
C ILE A 237 8.08 -15.90 11.79
N ALA A 238 8.62 -14.67 11.82
CA ALA A 238 9.33 -14.17 13.00
C ALA A 238 8.43 -14.10 14.24
N LEU A 239 7.19 -13.65 14.09
CA LEU A 239 6.21 -13.64 15.18
C LEU A 239 5.90 -15.04 15.66
N ALA A 240 5.63 -16.00 14.75
CA ALA A 240 5.34 -17.38 15.11
C ALA A 240 6.50 -18.05 15.86
N ALA A 241 7.73 -17.73 15.47
CA ALA A 241 8.95 -18.30 16.05
C ALA A 241 9.40 -17.63 17.37
N HIS A 242 8.57 -16.81 18.00
CA HIS A 242 9.00 -16.01 19.17
C HIS A 242 9.47 -16.83 20.39
N LYS A 243 9.20 -18.12 20.45
CA LYS A 243 9.62 -19.04 21.53
C LYS A 243 10.70 -20.01 21.08
N THR A 244 11.09 -20.02 19.82
CA THR A 244 11.96 -21.05 19.25
C THR A 244 12.96 -20.44 18.25
N ASP A 245 14.07 -21.14 18.04
CA ASP A 245 15.10 -20.74 17.08
C ASP A 245 14.95 -21.51 15.77
N ILE A 246 14.68 -20.81 14.70
CA ILE A 246 14.53 -21.35 13.33
C ILE A 246 15.72 -21.03 12.43
N ALA A 247 16.73 -20.28 12.92
CA ALA A 247 17.89 -19.92 12.16
C ALA A 247 18.95 -21.03 12.23
N ALA A 248 19.39 -21.52 11.07
CA ALA A 248 20.47 -22.51 11.03
C ALA A 248 21.81 -21.86 11.45
N ALA A 249 22.74 -22.67 11.96
CA ALA A 249 24.05 -22.22 12.47
C ALA A 249 24.90 -21.40 11.49
N VAL A 250 24.65 -21.50 10.20
CA VAL A 250 25.33 -20.68 9.18
C VAL A 250 24.91 -19.20 9.20
N PHE A 251 23.80 -18.89 9.84
CA PHE A 251 23.28 -17.53 9.96
C PHE A 251 23.69 -16.85 11.28
N ASP A 252 23.75 -17.57 12.39
CA ASP A 252 23.94 -16.99 13.72
C ASP A 252 24.95 -17.71 14.64
N GLY A 253 25.53 -18.83 14.18
CA GLY A 253 26.63 -19.54 14.84
C GLY A 253 26.21 -20.62 15.84
N ASP A 254 24.91 -20.82 16.12
CA ASP A 254 24.42 -21.92 16.97
C ASP A 254 23.33 -22.77 16.29
N ALA A 255 22.98 -23.87 16.89
CA ALA A 255 22.03 -24.82 16.30
C ALA A 255 20.59 -24.34 16.50
N LEU A 256 19.76 -24.50 15.47
CA LEU A 256 18.32 -24.29 15.55
C LEU A 256 17.68 -25.23 16.61
N SER A 257 16.50 -24.84 17.11
CA SER A 257 15.75 -25.67 18.07
C SER A 257 15.32 -27.00 17.45
N PRO A 258 15.53 -28.15 18.09
CA PRO A 258 15.23 -29.47 17.51
C PRO A 258 13.75 -29.69 17.14
N ASN A 259 12.83 -29.02 17.83
CA ASN A 259 11.39 -29.11 17.63
C ASN A 259 10.79 -27.79 17.12
N ALA A 260 11.58 -26.93 16.50
CA ALA A 260 11.18 -25.57 16.15
C ALA A 260 9.81 -25.49 15.43
N GLN A 261 9.55 -26.39 14.48
CA GLN A 261 8.28 -26.42 13.76
C GLN A 261 7.06 -26.63 14.70
N ASN A 262 7.18 -27.46 15.72
CA ASN A 262 6.09 -27.75 16.65
C ASN A 262 5.92 -26.68 17.74
N GLU A 263 6.90 -25.78 17.86
CA GLU A 263 6.92 -24.68 18.83
C GLU A 263 6.43 -23.36 18.24
N LEU A 264 6.06 -23.36 16.95
CA LEU A 264 5.50 -22.16 16.31
C LEU A 264 4.13 -21.82 16.91
N ASP A 265 3.96 -20.53 17.20
CA ASP A 265 2.73 -19.98 17.79
C ASP A 265 1.98 -19.13 16.75
N PHE A 266 0.97 -19.73 16.13
CA PHE A 266 0.18 -19.05 15.10
C PHE A 266 -0.84 -18.05 15.66
N ASP A 267 -1.08 -18.00 16.97
CA ASP A 267 -2.04 -17.07 17.58
C ASP A 267 -1.51 -15.62 17.53
N VAL A 268 -0.19 -15.45 17.46
CA VAL A 268 0.45 -14.13 17.43
C VAL A 268 0.74 -13.59 16.03
N THR A 269 0.57 -14.41 14.98
CA THR A 269 0.76 -13.97 13.59
C THR A 269 -0.37 -13.06 13.12
N MET A 270 -0.12 -12.30 12.06
CA MET A 270 -1.08 -11.35 11.49
C MET A 270 -2.01 -12.03 10.49
N ALA A 271 -1.45 -12.61 9.42
CA ALA A 271 -2.18 -13.12 8.27
C ALA A 271 -2.20 -14.65 8.17
N PHE A 272 -1.12 -15.33 8.59
CA PHE A 272 -0.90 -16.73 8.24
C PHE A 272 -0.92 -17.68 9.45
N GLN A 273 -1.30 -18.94 9.18
CA GLN A 273 -1.37 -20.01 10.17
C GLN A 273 -1.02 -21.37 9.55
N ASN A 274 -0.65 -22.33 10.37
CA ASN A 274 -0.41 -23.73 9.98
C ASN A 274 0.61 -23.91 8.85
N PHE A 275 1.55 -22.98 8.72
CA PHE A 275 2.61 -23.07 7.74
C PHE A 275 3.81 -23.89 8.25
N GLN A 276 4.57 -24.42 7.29
CA GLN A 276 5.81 -25.15 7.54
C GLN A 276 6.98 -24.23 7.19
N VAL A 277 7.89 -24.02 8.15
CA VAL A 277 9.09 -23.18 7.94
C VAL A 277 10.20 -24.03 7.32
N SER A 278 10.83 -23.53 6.25
CA SER A 278 12.05 -24.11 5.73
C SER A 278 13.24 -23.69 6.58
N MET A 279 13.85 -24.66 7.27
CA MET A 279 15.06 -24.46 8.09
C MET A 279 16.34 -24.84 7.35
N ASN A 280 16.23 -25.23 6.08
CA ASN A 280 17.38 -25.55 5.22
C ASN A 280 17.98 -24.24 4.63
N PRO A 281 19.24 -23.91 4.95
CA PRO A 281 19.86 -22.68 4.45
C PRO A 281 20.15 -22.72 2.94
N MET A 282 20.02 -23.88 2.29
CA MET A 282 20.19 -24.01 0.84
C MET A 282 18.90 -23.80 0.06
N GLU A 283 17.77 -23.63 0.73
CA GLU A 283 16.48 -23.26 0.12
C GLU A 283 16.30 -21.76 0.16
N TYR A 284 15.69 -21.20 -0.89
CA TYR A 284 15.45 -19.77 -1.03
C TYR A 284 14.17 -19.33 -0.31
N GLU A 285 13.16 -20.18 -0.31
CA GLU A 285 11.87 -19.94 0.32
C GLU A 285 11.99 -20.02 1.86
N HIS A 286 11.30 -19.14 2.57
CA HIS A 286 11.25 -19.16 4.03
C HIS A 286 10.25 -20.18 4.58
N SER A 287 9.19 -20.44 3.85
CA SER A 287 8.11 -21.36 4.28
C SER A 287 7.26 -21.83 3.09
N ASP A 288 6.23 -22.64 3.40
CA ASP A 288 5.18 -23.00 2.44
C ASP A 288 4.01 -22.01 2.39
N ILE A 289 4.15 -20.81 2.96
CA ILE A 289 3.19 -19.71 2.77
C ILE A 289 3.25 -19.26 1.30
N ASP A 290 4.44 -18.94 0.83
CA ASP A 290 4.68 -18.49 -0.54
C ASP A 290 4.60 -19.65 -1.53
N VAL A 291 4.16 -19.34 -2.71
CA VAL A 291 4.18 -20.27 -3.85
C VAL A 291 4.38 -19.51 -5.15
N MET A 292 5.34 -19.96 -5.93
CA MET A 292 5.54 -19.46 -7.28
C MET A 292 4.41 -19.92 -8.21
N PRO A 293 3.99 -19.11 -9.20
CA PRO A 293 3.13 -19.59 -10.28
C PRO A 293 3.74 -20.84 -10.93
N PRO A 294 2.91 -21.77 -11.44
CA PRO A 294 3.41 -22.91 -12.22
C PRO A 294 4.29 -22.43 -13.38
N PRO A 295 5.35 -23.16 -13.79
CA PRO A 295 6.31 -22.68 -14.77
C PRO A 295 5.69 -22.20 -16.12
N HIS A 296 4.58 -22.78 -16.54
CA HIS A 296 3.87 -22.38 -17.76
C HIS A 296 3.05 -21.09 -17.61
N LEU A 297 2.89 -20.58 -16.40
CA LEU A 297 2.25 -19.29 -16.10
C LEU A 297 3.25 -18.23 -15.63
N GLN A 298 4.54 -18.55 -15.54
CA GLN A 298 5.59 -17.60 -15.17
C GLN A 298 5.97 -16.69 -16.34
N ASP A 299 4.99 -15.96 -16.86
CA ASP A 299 5.14 -15.00 -17.95
C ASP A 299 4.16 -13.84 -17.76
N PRO A 300 4.57 -12.59 -17.98
CA PRO A 300 3.72 -11.42 -17.79
C PRO A 300 2.47 -11.40 -18.71
N SER A 301 2.44 -12.22 -19.74
CA SER A 301 1.28 -12.36 -20.62
C SER A 301 0.26 -13.42 -20.16
N THR A 302 0.62 -14.26 -19.19
CA THR A 302 -0.21 -15.37 -18.69
C THR A 302 -0.46 -15.34 -17.19
N ASP A 303 0.35 -14.61 -16.44
CA ASP A 303 0.19 -14.46 -14.99
C ASP A 303 -0.71 -13.26 -14.69
N PHE A 304 -1.89 -13.52 -14.13
CA PHE A 304 -2.88 -12.50 -13.77
C PHE A 304 -3.49 -12.81 -12.40
N PHE A 305 -4.05 -11.78 -11.78
CA PHE A 305 -4.92 -11.93 -10.62
C PHE A 305 -6.10 -10.96 -10.71
N THR A 306 -7.20 -11.28 -10.02
CA THR A 306 -8.43 -10.49 -10.06
C THR A 306 -8.70 -9.88 -8.70
N LEU A 307 -9.06 -8.61 -8.68
CA LEU A 307 -9.43 -7.89 -7.47
C LEU A 307 -10.81 -8.32 -6.99
N PHE A 308 -10.98 -8.30 -5.68
CA PHE A 308 -12.27 -8.49 -5.03
C PHE A 308 -13.28 -7.43 -5.50
N GLU A 309 -14.44 -7.89 -5.95
CA GLU A 309 -15.57 -7.03 -6.30
C GLU A 309 -16.34 -6.66 -5.04
N PHE A 310 -16.05 -5.48 -4.49
CA PHE A 310 -16.62 -5.05 -3.23
C PHE A 310 -17.85 -4.16 -3.40
N SER A 311 -18.69 -4.12 -2.37
CA SER A 311 -19.77 -3.16 -2.26
C SER A 311 -19.29 -1.90 -1.53
N ALA A 312 -19.22 -0.78 -2.23
CA ALA A 312 -18.84 0.50 -1.62
C ALA A 312 -19.79 0.92 -0.46
N LYS A 313 -21.00 0.34 -0.39
CA LYS A 313 -22.01 0.67 0.62
C LYS A 313 -22.01 -0.26 1.83
N TRP A 314 -21.70 -1.55 1.64
CA TRP A 314 -21.95 -2.57 2.65
C TRP A 314 -20.67 -3.21 3.17
N ASP A 315 -19.65 -3.30 2.33
CA ASP A 315 -18.39 -3.90 2.73
C ASP A 315 -17.59 -2.97 3.68
N PRO A 316 -16.68 -3.53 4.47
CA PRO A 316 -15.80 -2.74 5.31
C PRO A 316 -15.04 -1.68 4.51
N VAL A 317 -14.85 -0.50 5.09
CA VAL A 317 -14.12 0.60 4.43
C VAL A 317 -12.75 0.19 3.88
N PRO A 318 -11.96 -0.69 4.54
CA PRO A 318 -10.67 -1.14 3.98
C PRO A 318 -10.76 -1.84 2.62
N THR A 319 -11.92 -2.39 2.21
CA THR A 319 -12.07 -2.99 0.89
C THR A 319 -11.99 -1.96 -0.25
N MET A 320 -12.11 -0.66 0.05
CA MET A 320 -11.84 0.42 -0.91
C MET A 320 -10.41 0.43 -1.44
N LEU A 321 -9.48 -0.28 -0.77
CA LEU A 321 -8.09 -0.45 -1.24
C LEU A 321 -8.00 -1.15 -2.61
N THR A 322 -9.10 -1.77 -3.05
CA THR A 322 -9.24 -2.34 -4.40
C THR A 322 -9.71 -1.35 -5.46
N GLN A 323 -9.88 -0.05 -5.13
CA GLN A 323 -10.22 0.97 -6.14
C GLN A 323 -9.20 0.98 -7.26
N ASN A 324 -9.67 0.68 -8.48
CA ASN A 324 -8.80 0.65 -9.65
C ASN A 324 -9.63 0.93 -10.93
N HIS A 325 -8.94 1.26 -12.02
CA HIS A 325 -9.58 1.41 -13.34
C HIS A 325 -9.72 0.07 -14.08
N VAL A 326 -9.09 -0.99 -13.56
CA VAL A 326 -9.21 -2.36 -14.07
C VAL A 326 -9.42 -3.34 -12.90
N ALA A 327 -10.19 -4.40 -13.13
CA ALA A 327 -10.46 -5.43 -12.14
C ALA A 327 -9.42 -6.58 -12.17
N THR A 328 -8.78 -6.80 -13.31
CA THR A 328 -7.77 -7.85 -13.49
C THR A 328 -6.42 -7.21 -13.77
N LEU A 329 -5.42 -7.61 -13.01
CA LEU A 329 -4.05 -7.08 -13.07
C LEU A 329 -3.09 -8.16 -13.52
N ARG A 330 -1.99 -7.75 -14.14
CA ARG A 330 -0.84 -8.64 -14.37
C ARG A 330 -0.22 -9.04 -13.04
N GLY A 331 0.16 -10.31 -12.93
CA GLY A 331 0.99 -10.80 -11.84
C GLY A 331 2.44 -10.34 -12.00
N PHE A 332 3.17 -10.40 -10.92
CA PHE A 332 4.60 -10.13 -10.86
C PHE A 332 5.21 -10.97 -9.75
N MET A 333 6.50 -11.23 -9.84
CA MET A 333 7.19 -12.15 -8.94
C MET A 333 7.95 -11.37 -7.86
N GLY A 334 8.30 -12.09 -6.80
CA GLY A 334 9.16 -11.63 -5.72
C GLY A 334 9.58 -12.81 -4.89
N GLN A 335 10.26 -12.60 -3.78
CA GLN A 335 10.62 -13.69 -2.87
C GLN A 335 9.37 -14.27 -2.19
N ALA A 336 8.36 -13.42 -1.85
CA ALA A 336 7.00 -13.86 -1.57
C ALA A 336 6.10 -13.39 -2.72
N THR A 337 5.78 -14.29 -3.64
CA THR A 337 5.08 -13.97 -4.89
C THR A 337 3.56 -14.01 -4.72
N GLN A 338 3.04 -15.08 -4.15
CA GLN A 338 1.63 -15.27 -3.86
C GLN A 338 1.46 -16.24 -2.68
N TYR A 339 0.39 -16.09 -1.96
CA TYR A 339 0.16 -16.83 -0.71
C TYR A 339 -0.81 -17.99 -0.92
N ARG A 340 -0.51 -19.16 -0.33
CA ARG A 340 -1.45 -20.29 -0.30
C ARG A 340 -2.69 -19.91 0.51
N LYS A 341 -3.86 -20.02 -0.12
CA LYS A 341 -5.14 -19.65 0.50
C LYS A 341 -5.42 -20.42 1.79
N GLU A 342 -5.04 -21.70 1.84
CA GLU A 342 -5.19 -22.55 3.02
C GLU A 342 -4.37 -22.13 4.25
N LYS A 343 -3.33 -21.30 4.03
CA LYS A 343 -2.48 -20.78 5.12
C LYS A 343 -3.02 -19.46 5.68
N ILE A 344 -4.01 -18.86 5.06
CA ILE A 344 -4.56 -17.57 5.46
C ILE A 344 -5.55 -17.78 6.63
N LYS A 345 -5.45 -16.90 7.63
CA LYS A 345 -6.39 -16.89 8.75
C LYS A 345 -7.80 -16.51 8.30
N PRO A 346 -8.86 -17.09 8.89
CA PRO A 346 -10.25 -16.76 8.54
C PRO A 346 -10.64 -15.30 8.78
N THR A 347 -9.88 -14.57 9.60
CA THR A 347 -10.10 -13.14 9.90
C THR A 347 -9.57 -12.20 8.84
N VAL A 348 -8.83 -12.72 7.87
CA VAL A 348 -8.19 -11.96 6.79
C VAL A 348 -9.10 -11.93 5.57
N THR A 349 -9.26 -10.75 4.98
CA THR A 349 -10.02 -10.55 3.74
C THR A 349 -9.09 -10.65 2.54
N ILE A 350 -9.47 -11.45 1.55
CA ILE A 350 -8.77 -11.57 0.28
C ILE A 350 -9.20 -10.40 -0.61
N LEU A 351 -8.25 -9.57 -1.02
CA LEU A 351 -8.46 -8.43 -1.91
C LEU A 351 -8.07 -8.72 -3.37
N GLY A 352 -7.22 -9.72 -3.60
CA GLY A 352 -6.82 -10.13 -4.95
C GLY A 352 -6.47 -11.61 -5.00
N GLU A 353 -7.07 -12.35 -5.96
CA GLU A 353 -6.99 -13.81 -6.07
C GLU A 353 -6.47 -14.22 -7.44
N SER A 354 -5.54 -15.19 -7.47
CA SER A 354 -5.03 -15.76 -8.71
C SER A 354 -6.04 -16.72 -9.35
N PRO A 355 -5.99 -16.96 -10.67
CA PRO A 355 -6.87 -17.91 -11.34
C PRO A 355 -6.81 -19.30 -10.71
N GLY A 356 -7.97 -19.94 -10.53
CA GLY A 356 -8.09 -21.25 -9.86
C GLY A 356 -8.40 -21.15 -8.37
N GLY A 357 -8.20 -19.99 -7.72
CA GLY A 357 -8.64 -19.73 -6.35
C GLY A 357 -7.82 -20.41 -5.25
N GLU A 358 -6.68 -21.02 -5.57
CA GLU A 358 -5.80 -21.70 -4.59
C GLU A 358 -4.76 -20.75 -3.99
N THR A 359 -4.47 -19.65 -4.67
CA THR A 359 -3.48 -18.65 -4.27
C THR A 359 -4.02 -17.24 -4.35
N VAL A 360 -3.47 -16.37 -3.54
CA VAL A 360 -3.89 -14.97 -3.43
C VAL A 360 -2.68 -14.04 -3.46
N ARG A 361 -2.90 -12.81 -3.96
CA ARG A 361 -1.85 -11.82 -4.14
C ARG A 361 -2.00 -10.60 -3.25
N TYR A 362 -3.20 -10.34 -2.77
CA TYR A 362 -3.49 -9.13 -2.04
C TYR A 362 -4.47 -9.41 -0.92
N LEU A 363 -4.08 -9.05 0.30
CA LEU A 363 -4.80 -9.34 1.55
C LEU A 363 -4.97 -8.07 2.39
N TYR A 364 -6.03 -8.05 3.20
CA TYR A 364 -6.07 -7.16 4.34
C TYR A 364 -6.61 -7.88 5.58
N GLY A 365 -6.15 -7.48 6.78
CA GLY A 365 -6.68 -8.00 8.04
C GLY A 365 -6.72 -6.95 9.14
N PRO A 366 -7.83 -6.89 9.91
CA PRO A 366 -7.90 -6.04 11.10
C PRO A 366 -7.12 -6.68 12.25
N VAL A 367 -6.36 -5.87 13.00
CA VAL A 367 -5.63 -6.31 14.19
C VAL A 367 -5.76 -5.25 15.28
N GLY A 368 -6.50 -5.55 16.34
CA GLY A 368 -6.78 -4.57 17.39
C GLY A 368 -7.54 -3.37 16.87
N LYS A 369 -6.95 -2.17 16.98
CA LYS A 369 -7.54 -0.92 16.49
C LYS A 369 -7.05 -0.53 15.09
N GLY A 370 -6.00 -1.16 14.59
CA GLY A 370 -5.40 -0.93 13.28
C GLY A 370 -5.64 -2.08 12.33
N PHE A 371 -4.87 -2.12 11.27
CA PHE A 371 -4.92 -3.20 10.28
C PHE A 371 -3.66 -3.23 9.42
N PHE A 372 -3.53 -4.31 8.67
CA PHE A 372 -2.45 -4.51 7.73
C PHE A 372 -2.98 -4.86 6.35
N THR A 373 -2.14 -4.63 5.34
CA THR A 373 -2.30 -5.20 4.00
C THR A 373 -0.98 -5.84 3.56
N PHE A 374 -1.10 -7.01 2.92
CA PHE A 374 0.02 -7.72 2.29
C PHE A 374 -0.22 -7.82 0.80
N TYR A 375 0.78 -7.45 0.01
CA TYR A 375 0.74 -7.49 -1.44
C TYR A 375 1.90 -8.35 -1.95
N GLY A 376 1.58 -9.50 -2.53
CA GLY A 376 2.57 -10.46 -3.01
C GLY A 376 3.27 -9.96 -4.27
N GLY A 377 4.56 -10.24 -4.37
CA GLY A 377 5.43 -9.81 -5.45
C GLY A 377 6.30 -8.61 -5.07
N HIS A 378 7.24 -8.26 -5.94
CA HIS A 378 8.26 -7.24 -5.68
C HIS A 378 7.94 -5.91 -6.37
N ASP A 379 7.78 -5.91 -7.70
CA ASP A 379 7.49 -4.71 -8.50
C ASP A 379 6.40 -5.00 -9.55
N PRO A 380 5.27 -4.26 -9.52
CA PRO A 380 4.17 -4.48 -10.45
C PRO A 380 4.48 -4.33 -11.94
N GLU A 381 5.56 -3.63 -12.32
CA GLU A 381 5.94 -3.39 -13.71
C GLU A 381 7.26 -4.06 -14.10
N ASP A 382 7.94 -4.70 -13.14
CA ASP A 382 9.07 -5.58 -13.38
C ASP A 382 8.69 -7.02 -12.98
N TYR A 383 8.30 -7.81 -13.97
CA TYR A 383 7.74 -9.14 -13.74
C TYR A 383 8.64 -10.05 -12.90
N ARG A 384 9.95 -10.02 -13.13
CA ARG A 384 10.94 -10.84 -12.41
C ARG A 384 12.17 -10.02 -12.10
N HIS A 385 12.14 -9.34 -10.99
CA HIS A 385 13.26 -8.53 -10.53
C HIS A 385 14.44 -9.40 -10.06
N TYR A 386 15.63 -9.10 -10.55
CA TYR A 386 16.89 -9.73 -10.11
C TYR A 386 17.78 -8.73 -9.39
N VAL A 387 18.62 -9.23 -8.48
CA VAL A 387 19.63 -8.40 -7.81
C VAL A 387 20.53 -7.72 -8.85
N GLY A 388 20.50 -6.40 -8.89
CA GLY A 388 21.29 -5.58 -9.81
C GLY A 388 20.53 -5.09 -11.05
N ASP A 389 19.26 -5.44 -11.20
CA ASP A 389 18.42 -4.86 -12.24
C ASP A 389 18.22 -3.34 -11.99
N PRO A 390 18.04 -2.54 -13.04
CA PRO A 390 17.77 -1.13 -12.87
C PRO A 390 16.38 -0.93 -12.28
N PRO A 391 16.15 0.16 -11.51
CA PRO A 391 14.82 0.47 -11.00
C PRO A 391 13.84 0.77 -12.14
N THR A 392 12.57 0.44 -11.92
CA THR A 392 11.48 0.74 -12.86
C THR A 392 11.32 2.24 -13.07
N ASP A 393 11.27 2.68 -14.34
CA ASP A 393 10.94 4.07 -14.69
C ASP A 393 9.42 4.29 -14.73
N LEU A 394 8.85 4.79 -13.65
CA LEU A 394 7.41 5.04 -13.53
C LEU A 394 6.88 6.12 -14.49
N ALA A 395 7.74 6.91 -15.11
CA ALA A 395 7.30 7.84 -16.17
C ALA A 395 6.80 7.09 -17.42
N LEU A 396 7.18 5.82 -17.59
CA LEU A 396 6.67 4.92 -18.63
C LEU A 396 5.40 4.17 -18.20
N HIS A 397 5.06 4.17 -16.90
CA HIS A 397 4.00 3.38 -16.27
C HIS A 397 3.00 4.23 -15.47
N LYS A 398 2.69 5.44 -15.96
CA LYS A 398 1.85 6.46 -15.29
C LYS A 398 0.47 5.97 -14.85
N SER A 399 -0.06 4.97 -15.56
CA SER A 399 -1.37 4.38 -15.31
C SER A 399 -1.28 2.92 -14.85
N SER A 400 -0.14 2.51 -14.25
CA SER A 400 0.03 1.15 -13.74
C SER A 400 -1.04 0.81 -12.71
N PRO A 401 -1.86 -0.21 -12.95
CA PRO A 401 -2.87 -0.63 -11.99
C PRO A 401 -2.27 -1.24 -10.72
N GLY A 402 -1.12 -1.90 -10.81
CA GLY A 402 -0.42 -2.47 -9.66
C GLY A 402 0.15 -1.40 -8.73
N TYR A 403 0.81 -0.39 -9.27
CA TYR A 403 1.29 0.76 -8.49
C TYR A 403 0.16 1.60 -7.91
N ARG A 404 -0.98 1.66 -8.60
CA ARG A 404 -2.16 2.33 -8.09
C ARG A 404 -2.68 1.70 -6.80
N LEU A 405 -2.66 0.36 -6.68
CA LEU A 405 -3.03 -0.33 -5.43
C LEU A 405 -2.11 0.07 -4.26
N ILE A 406 -0.81 0.23 -4.52
CA ILE A 406 0.14 0.73 -3.51
C ILE A 406 -0.31 2.11 -3.01
N LEU A 407 -0.64 3.04 -3.93
CA LEU A 407 -1.02 4.41 -3.58
C LEU A 407 -2.41 4.50 -2.91
N ASN A 408 -3.32 3.55 -3.17
CA ASN A 408 -4.56 3.41 -2.40
C ASN A 408 -4.24 3.24 -0.90
N ASN A 409 -3.27 2.40 -0.56
CA ASN A 409 -2.84 2.17 0.81
C ASN A 409 -2.28 3.45 1.45
N VAL A 410 -1.53 4.25 0.70
CA VAL A 410 -0.92 5.51 1.17
C VAL A 410 -1.98 6.55 1.57
N LEU A 411 -3.08 6.65 0.82
CA LEU A 411 -4.17 7.59 1.12
C LEU A 411 -5.16 7.07 2.16
N PHE A 412 -5.23 5.75 2.37
CA PHE A 412 -6.21 5.17 3.27
C PHE A 412 -6.20 5.76 4.70
N PRO A 413 -5.05 6.02 5.36
CA PRO A 413 -5.04 6.61 6.71
C PRO A 413 -5.63 8.02 6.79
N ALA A 414 -5.80 8.71 5.65
CA ALA A 414 -6.48 10.00 5.57
C ALA A 414 -8.01 9.88 5.65
N ALA A 415 -8.56 8.66 5.46
CA ALA A 415 -9.98 8.42 5.39
C ALA A 415 -10.67 8.61 6.74
N LYS A 416 -11.76 9.35 6.73
CA LYS A 416 -12.65 9.46 7.89
C LYS A 416 -13.28 8.10 8.18
N LYS A 417 -13.21 7.67 9.44
CA LYS A 417 -13.90 6.45 9.89
C LYS A 417 -15.41 6.61 9.69
N LYS A 418 -16.01 5.75 8.88
CA LYS A 418 -17.47 5.66 8.75
C LYS A 418 -18.03 4.82 9.89
N PRO A 419 -19.19 5.20 10.48
CA PRO A 419 -19.92 4.28 11.34
C PRO A 419 -20.32 3.05 10.51
N HIS A 420 -20.26 1.87 11.14
CA HIS A 420 -20.79 0.66 10.51
C HIS A 420 -22.27 0.89 10.17
N LYS A 421 -22.63 0.64 8.91
CA LYS A 421 -24.05 0.57 8.53
C LYS A 421 -24.55 -0.77 9.04
N THR A 422 -25.35 -0.73 10.11
CA THR A 422 -26.08 -1.88 10.66
C THR A 422 -27.34 -2.14 9.82
#